data_7125d01d26195a68828c55c3bf14241e
#
_entry.id   7125d01d26195a68828c55c3bf14241e
#
_cell.length_a   1.000
_cell.length_b   1.000
_cell.length_c   1.000
_cell.angle_alpha   90.00
_cell.angle_beta   90.00
_cell.angle_gamma   90.00
#
_symmetry.space_group_name_H-M   'P 1'
#
loop_
_entity.id
_entity.type
_entity.pdbx_description
1 polymer ?
#
loop_
_entity_poly.entity_id
_entity_poly.type
_entity_poly.pdbx_seq_one_letter_code
_entity_poly.pdbx_strand_id
1 'polypeptide(L)'
;MQQELLKLAQNVFGPKDPYKTVFQPTFVEDGPHIRNTPNLDGAFAELSRNAEGYWPTAIYELAHETVHLLNPKPGVGNWLSEGMAVAFSLYAQQQYGIEPQAISMPAYRCALALVSELSPNTLASGRRIREVCGSFDNATIEDLRTLFPDVECATLIWLCQQFQRDWQDGL
;
A
#
# COMPACT_ATOMS: atom_id res chain seq x y z
N MET A 1 6.04 -12.57 12.09
CA MET A 1 5.62 -12.12 10.74
C MET A 1 5.16 -10.66 10.74
N GLN A 2 4.06 -10.25 11.40
CA GLN A 2 3.59 -8.85 11.38
C GLN A 2 4.69 -7.82 11.70
N GLN A 3 5.44 -8.02 12.78
CA GLN A 3 6.52 -7.12 13.17
C GLN A 3 7.68 -7.11 12.18
N GLU A 4 7.97 -8.23 11.54
CA GLU A 4 9.02 -8.34 10.51
C GLU A 4 8.60 -7.59 9.25
N LEU A 5 7.35 -7.76 8.79
CA LEU A 5 6.82 -7.01 7.65
C LEU A 5 6.77 -5.51 7.95
N LEU A 6 6.36 -5.12 9.17
CA LEU A 6 6.37 -3.72 9.58
C LEU A 6 7.80 -3.14 9.58
N LYS A 7 8.78 -3.89 10.07
CA LYS A 7 10.19 -3.50 9.99
C LYS A 7 10.68 -3.38 8.55
N LEU A 8 10.31 -4.35 7.71
CA LEU A 8 10.65 -4.32 6.28
C LEU A 8 10.04 -3.10 5.59
N ALA A 9 8.75 -2.81 5.83
CA ALA A 9 8.08 -1.63 5.28
C ALA A 9 8.72 -0.32 5.74
N GLN A 10 9.11 -0.22 7.00
CA GLN A 10 9.84 0.94 7.52
C GLN A 10 11.23 1.08 6.90
N ASN A 11 11.93 -0.01 6.65
CA ASN A 11 13.22 0.01 5.95
C ASN A 11 13.08 0.48 4.49
N VAL A 12 11.97 0.14 3.85
CA VAL A 12 11.67 0.52 2.46
C VAL A 12 11.17 1.96 2.38
N PHE A 13 10.15 2.30 3.15
CA PHE A 13 9.37 3.52 3.00
C PHE A 13 9.62 4.59 4.08
N GLY A 14 10.47 4.29 5.08
CA GLY A 14 10.68 5.17 6.23
C GLY A 14 9.74 4.85 7.41
N PRO A 15 9.91 5.54 8.55
CA PRO A 15 9.25 5.19 9.81
C PRO A 15 7.73 5.29 9.71
N LYS A 16 7.05 4.44 10.49
CA LYS A 16 5.60 4.57 10.72
C LYS A 16 5.30 5.81 11.56
N ASP A 17 4.05 6.23 11.57
CA ASP A 17 3.54 7.23 12.50
C ASP A 17 3.83 6.79 13.95
N PRO A 18 4.66 7.55 14.70
CA PRO A 18 5.03 7.17 16.07
C PRO A 18 3.86 7.23 17.06
N TYR A 19 2.80 7.96 16.74
CA TYR A 19 1.61 8.13 17.58
C TYR A 19 0.55 7.04 17.35
N LYS A 20 0.80 6.10 16.43
CA LYS A 20 -0.13 5.01 16.10
C LYS A 20 0.43 3.66 16.56
N THR A 21 -0.38 2.91 17.29
CA THR A 21 -0.08 1.53 17.67
C THR A 21 -0.54 0.57 16.57
N VAL A 22 0.33 -0.35 16.17
CA VAL A 22 -0.03 -1.44 15.25
C VAL A 22 -0.30 -2.69 16.09
N PHE A 23 -1.54 -3.18 16.05
CA PHE A 23 -1.97 -4.37 16.76
C PHE A 23 -1.84 -5.62 15.88
N GLN A 24 -2.00 -6.80 16.49
CA GLN A 24 -1.94 -8.08 15.80
C GLN A 24 -3.07 -8.21 14.76
N PRO A 25 -2.80 -8.84 13.61
CA PRO A 25 -3.81 -9.05 12.58
C PRO A 25 -4.85 -10.08 13.02
N THR A 26 -6.01 -10.03 12.39
CA THR A 26 -7.08 -11.02 12.53
C THR A 26 -7.59 -11.43 11.14
N PHE A 27 -8.45 -12.46 11.08
CA PHE A 27 -9.06 -12.94 9.83
C PHE A 27 -10.55 -12.64 9.83
N VAL A 28 -11.07 -12.14 8.71
CA VAL A 28 -12.48 -11.77 8.53
C VAL A 28 -13.00 -12.22 7.16
N GLU A 29 -14.32 -12.29 6.98
CA GLU A 29 -14.92 -12.73 5.72
C GLU A 29 -14.72 -11.72 4.58
N ASP A 30 -14.75 -10.43 4.89
CA ASP A 30 -14.71 -9.33 3.94
C ASP A 30 -13.34 -8.62 3.86
N GLY A 31 -12.26 -9.24 4.41
CA GLY A 31 -10.89 -8.75 4.25
C GLY A 31 -10.34 -8.91 2.82
N PRO A 32 -9.12 -8.40 2.53
CA PRO A 32 -8.24 -7.67 3.44
C PRO A 32 -8.55 -6.16 3.52
N HIS A 33 -8.30 -5.58 4.69
CA HIS A 33 -8.30 -4.13 4.94
C HIS A 33 -7.71 -3.81 6.33
N ILE A 34 -7.43 -2.54 6.62
CA ILE A 34 -7.09 -2.12 7.98
C ILE A 34 -8.34 -1.68 8.74
N ARG A 35 -8.36 -1.97 10.04
CA ARG A 35 -9.35 -1.40 10.96
C ARG A 35 -8.67 -0.49 11.97
N ASN A 36 -9.15 0.74 12.05
CA ASN A 36 -8.69 1.69 13.06
C ASN A 36 -9.36 1.41 14.41
N THR A 37 -8.62 1.69 15.49
CA THR A 37 -9.22 1.72 16.83
C THR A 37 -10.26 2.84 16.95
N PRO A 38 -11.24 2.73 17.86
CA PRO A 38 -12.27 3.77 18.03
C PRO A 38 -11.68 5.16 18.33
N ASN A 39 -10.55 5.23 19.03
CA ASN A 39 -9.88 6.47 19.40
C ASN A 39 -8.89 6.95 18.32
N LEU A 40 -8.74 6.23 17.22
CA LEU A 40 -7.77 6.51 16.16
C LEU A 40 -6.31 6.57 16.65
N ASP A 41 -6.00 5.90 17.75
CA ASP A 41 -4.64 5.81 18.33
C ASP A 41 -3.86 4.59 17.82
N GLY A 42 -4.49 3.76 17.01
CA GLY A 42 -3.87 2.59 16.39
C GLY A 42 -4.75 1.93 15.34
N ALA A 43 -4.23 0.85 14.76
CA ALA A 43 -4.93 0.05 13.77
C ALA A 43 -4.36 -1.38 13.70
N PHE A 44 -5.07 -2.27 13.05
CA PHE A 44 -4.65 -3.64 12.76
C PHE A 44 -5.15 -4.08 11.38
N ALA A 45 -4.48 -5.08 10.81
CA ALA A 45 -4.91 -5.68 9.56
C ALA A 45 -6.02 -6.72 9.82
N GLU A 46 -7.07 -6.68 9.04
CA GLU A 46 -8.08 -7.73 8.92
C GLU A 46 -7.85 -8.44 7.59
N LEU A 47 -7.32 -9.66 7.64
CA LEU A 47 -6.99 -10.46 6.47
C LEU A 47 -8.20 -11.28 6.03
N SER A 48 -8.25 -11.67 4.76
CA SER A 48 -9.32 -12.54 4.26
C SER A 48 -9.19 -13.95 4.81
N ARG A 49 -10.31 -14.69 4.82
CA ARG A 49 -10.32 -16.13 5.14
C ARG A 49 -9.45 -16.95 4.18
N ASN A 50 -9.24 -16.48 2.94
CA ASN A 50 -8.35 -17.15 1.99
C ASN A 50 -6.88 -17.11 2.43
N ALA A 51 -6.49 -16.15 3.26
CA ALA A 51 -5.16 -16.06 3.84
C ALA A 51 -4.97 -17.03 5.01
N GLU A 52 -6.07 -17.50 5.63
CA GLU A 52 -6.01 -18.44 6.75
C GLU A 52 -5.52 -19.82 6.28
N GLY A 53 -4.33 -20.19 6.71
CA GLY A 53 -3.72 -21.48 6.32
C GLY A 53 -3.03 -21.51 4.96
N TYR A 54 -3.02 -20.42 4.18
CA TYR A 54 -2.29 -20.35 2.92
C TYR A 54 -1.26 -19.20 2.92
N TRP A 55 -0.04 -19.59 3.20
CA TRP A 55 1.09 -18.69 3.45
C TRP A 55 1.36 -17.63 2.36
N PRO A 56 1.33 -17.95 1.04
CA PRO A 56 1.56 -16.94 0.01
C PRO A 56 0.55 -15.80 0.05
N THR A 57 -0.75 -16.11 0.20
CA THR A 57 -1.81 -15.08 0.33
C THR A 57 -1.67 -14.31 1.64
N ALA A 58 -1.36 -14.99 2.75
CA ALA A 58 -1.17 -14.34 4.04
C ALA A 58 -0.03 -13.30 4.01
N ILE A 59 1.11 -13.63 3.38
CA ILE A 59 2.22 -12.68 3.20
C ILE A 59 1.79 -11.51 2.32
N TYR A 60 1.13 -11.78 1.20
CA TYR A 60 0.68 -10.74 0.27
C TYR A 60 -0.27 -9.76 0.94
N GLU A 61 -1.36 -10.27 1.53
CA GLU A 61 -2.37 -9.43 2.17
C GLU A 61 -1.80 -8.66 3.37
N LEU A 62 -1.04 -9.34 4.24
CA LEU A 62 -0.46 -8.69 5.40
C LEU A 62 0.59 -7.64 5.02
N ALA A 63 1.37 -7.86 3.96
CA ALA A 63 2.30 -6.87 3.44
C ALA A 63 1.56 -5.65 2.86
N HIS A 64 0.47 -5.87 2.11
CA HIS A 64 -0.40 -4.82 1.60
C HIS A 64 -0.92 -3.93 2.74
N GLU A 65 -1.56 -4.54 3.71
CA GLU A 65 -2.12 -3.82 4.87
C GLU A 65 -1.04 -3.16 5.73
N THR A 66 0.18 -3.74 5.77
CA THR A 66 1.31 -3.14 6.51
C THR A 66 1.71 -1.78 5.93
N VAL A 67 1.57 -1.56 4.63
CA VAL A 67 1.83 -0.23 4.04
C VAL A 67 0.83 0.81 4.56
N HIS A 68 -0.45 0.45 4.62
CA HIS A 68 -1.47 1.32 5.21
C HIS A 68 -1.27 1.53 6.71
N LEU A 69 -0.76 0.52 7.42
CA LEU A 69 -0.42 0.61 8.85
C LEU A 69 0.80 1.52 9.15
N LEU A 70 1.55 1.97 8.15
CA LEU A 70 2.58 2.99 8.37
C LEU A 70 1.97 4.34 8.77
N ASN A 71 0.81 4.68 8.23
CA ASN A 71 0.05 5.90 8.54
C ASN A 71 -1.46 5.61 8.52
N PRO A 72 -1.98 4.83 9.48
CA PRO A 72 -3.37 4.42 9.45
C PRO A 72 -4.31 5.61 9.61
N LYS A 73 -5.28 5.69 8.71
CA LYS A 73 -6.33 6.71 8.71
C LYS A 73 -7.68 6.10 8.37
N PRO A 74 -8.80 6.71 8.77
CA PRO A 74 -10.13 6.32 8.31
C PRO A 74 -10.34 6.63 6.84
N GLY A 75 -11.21 5.85 6.20
CA GLY A 75 -11.63 6.06 4.83
C GLY A 75 -10.82 5.28 3.80
N VAL A 76 -11.11 5.54 2.54
CA VAL A 76 -10.45 4.90 1.39
C VAL A 76 -9.20 5.69 1.02
N GLY A 77 -8.12 4.99 0.69
CA GLY A 77 -6.87 5.57 0.20
C GLY A 77 -6.99 6.11 -1.23
N ASN A 78 -5.89 6.63 -1.73
CA ASN A 78 -5.76 7.03 -3.13
C ASN A 78 -5.08 5.94 -3.97
N TRP A 79 -5.07 6.11 -5.30
CA TRP A 79 -4.40 5.17 -6.21
C TRP A 79 -2.91 5.02 -5.93
N LEU A 80 -2.26 6.06 -5.42
CA LEU A 80 -0.85 6.03 -5.03
C LEU A 80 -0.62 5.08 -3.85
N SER A 81 -1.41 5.18 -2.79
CA SER A 81 -1.26 4.33 -1.60
C SER A 81 -1.52 2.86 -1.93
N GLU A 82 -2.55 2.58 -2.73
CA GLU A 82 -2.87 1.21 -3.15
C GLU A 82 -1.80 0.63 -4.09
N GLY A 83 -1.32 1.41 -5.05
CA GLY A 83 -0.24 0.98 -5.94
C GLY A 83 1.06 0.67 -5.19
N MET A 84 1.43 1.50 -4.22
CA MET A 84 2.61 1.26 -3.37
C MET A 84 2.42 0.05 -2.46
N ALA A 85 1.20 -0.18 -1.96
CA ALA A 85 0.87 -1.37 -1.17
C ALA A 85 1.01 -2.66 -2.00
N VAL A 86 0.51 -2.65 -3.24
CA VAL A 86 0.69 -3.78 -4.17
C VAL A 86 2.17 -4.02 -4.49
N ALA A 87 2.92 -2.97 -4.84
CA ALA A 87 4.35 -3.09 -5.14
C ALA A 87 5.13 -3.68 -3.97
N PHE A 88 4.82 -3.25 -2.74
CA PHE A 88 5.46 -3.78 -1.53
C PHE A 88 5.04 -5.23 -1.24
N SER A 89 3.80 -5.61 -1.51
CA SER A 89 3.33 -6.99 -1.32
C SER A 89 4.11 -7.99 -2.19
N LEU A 90 4.31 -7.66 -3.47
CA LEU A 90 5.09 -8.49 -4.39
C LEU A 90 6.57 -8.55 -3.96
N TYR A 91 7.13 -7.43 -3.55
CA TYR A 91 8.48 -7.38 -2.99
C TYR A 91 8.60 -8.23 -1.72
N ALA A 92 7.66 -8.13 -0.80
CA ALA A 92 7.65 -8.93 0.42
C ALA A 92 7.58 -10.44 0.12
N GLN A 93 6.73 -10.88 -0.81
CA GLN A 93 6.70 -12.28 -1.24
C GLN A 93 8.09 -12.76 -1.69
N GLN A 94 8.79 -11.97 -2.51
CA GLN A 94 10.17 -12.30 -2.94
C GLN A 94 11.14 -12.40 -1.77
N GLN A 95 11.05 -11.50 -0.77
CA GLN A 95 11.91 -11.55 0.41
C GLN A 95 11.67 -12.79 1.27
N TYR A 96 10.46 -13.37 1.22
CA TYR A 96 10.13 -14.64 1.88
C TYR A 96 10.32 -15.88 0.99
N GLY A 97 10.94 -15.72 -0.18
CA GLY A 97 11.18 -16.82 -1.13
C GLY A 97 9.91 -17.36 -1.79
N ILE A 98 8.87 -16.54 -1.85
CA ILE A 98 7.60 -16.87 -2.48
C ILE A 98 7.59 -16.23 -3.88
N GLU A 99 7.18 -17.01 -4.89
CA GLU A 99 6.96 -16.47 -6.23
C GLU A 99 5.83 -15.43 -6.17
N PRO A 100 6.05 -14.20 -6.67
CA PRO A 100 5.03 -13.16 -6.66
C PRO A 100 3.75 -13.60 -7.35
N GLN A 101 2.64 -13.46 -6.65
CA GLN A 101 1.35 -13.87 -7.18
C GLN A 101 0.83 -12.92 -8.27
N ALA A 102 0.03 -13.45 -9.19
CA ALA A 102 -0.69 -12.62 -10.16
C ALA A 102 -1.76 -11.76 -9.45
N ILE A 103 -1.82 -10.49 -9.85
CA ILE A 103 -2.84 -9.55 -9.33
C ILE A 103 -4.14 -9.79 -10.10
N SER A 104 -5.15 -10.32 -9.44
CA SER A 104 -6.43 -10.70 -10.06
C SER A 104 -7.32 -9.50 -10.39
N MET A 105 -7.37 -8.49 -9.51
CA MET A 105 -8.28 -7.36 -9.68
C MET A 105 -7.71 -6.28 -10.61
N PRO A 106 -8.49 -5.83 -11.61
CA PRO A 106 -8.05 -4.79 -12.57
C PRO A 106 -7.59 -3.49 -11.89
N ALA A 107 -8.32 -3.01 -10.90
CA ALA A 107 -7.98 -1.78 -10.17
C ALA A 107 -6.57 -1.84 -9.56
N TYR A 108 -6.20 -2.93 -8.92
CA TYR A 108 -4.86 -3.07 -8.33
C TYR A 108 -3.75 -3.24 -9.38
N ARG A 109 -4.04 -3.89 -10.54
CA ARG A 109 -3.09 -3.90 -11.66
C ARG A 109 -2.85 -2.50 -12.20
N CYS A 110 -3.92 -1.71 -12.36
CA CYS A 110 -3.83 -0.32 -12.79
C CYS A 110 -3.05 0.52 -11.78
N ALA A 111 -3.34 0.39 -10.47
CA ALA A 111 -2.62 1.11 -9.44
C ALA A 111 -1.11 0.80 -9.46
N LEU A 112 -0.73 -0.48 -9.61
CA LEU A 112 0.67 -0.88 -9.75
C LEU A 112 1.31 -0.28 -11.01
N ALA A 113 0.61 -0.30 -12.15
CA ALA A 113 1.10 0.28 -13.40
C ALA A 113 1.39 1.79 -13.23
N LEU A 114 0.43 2.54 -12.66
CA LEU A 114 0.58 3.98 -12.41
C LEU A 114 1.78 4.31 -11.52
N VAL A 115 1.99 3.60 -10.40
CA VAL A 115 3.17 3.87 -9.53
C VAL A 115 4.48 3.45 -10.18
N SER A 116 4.44 2.47 -11.10
CA SER A 116 5.63 2.04 -11.85
C SER A 116 6.10 3.08 -12.87
N GLU A 117 5.24 4.01 -13.28
CA GLU A 117 5.61 5.13 -14.15
C GLU A 117 6.44 6.20 -13.42
N LEU A 118 6.40 6.27 -12.07
CA LEU A 118 7.13 7.28 -11.30
C LEU A 118 8.63 7.17 -11.47
N SER A 119 9.18 5.97 -11.49
CA SER A 119 10.58 5.69 -11.80
C SER A 119 10.81 4.18 -11.94
N PRO A 120 11.96 3.75 -12.52
CA PRO A 120 12.32 2.33 -12.58
C PRO A 120 12.42 1.63 -11.22
N ASN A 121 12.58 2.40 -10.13
CA ASN A 121 12.58 1.89 -8.77
C ASN A 121 11.37 2.42 -8.00
N THR A 122 10.23 1.78 -8.17
CA THR A 122 8.94 2.14 -7.56
C THR A 122 9.02 2.29 -6.04
N LEU A 123 9.69 1.37 -5.35
CA LEU A 123 9.80 1.42 -3.89
C LEU A 123 10.64 2.61 -3.40
N ALA A 124 11.70 2.96 -4.11
CA ALA A 124 12.49 4.16 -3.82
C ALA A 124 11.68 5.44 -4.06
N SER A 125 10.82 5.46 -5.10
CA SER A 125 9.87 6.56 -5.31
C SER A 125 8.91 6.71 -4.14
N GLY A 126 8.37 5.61 -3.63
CA GLY A 126 7.51 5.60 -2.44
C GLY A 126 8.21 6.18 -1.21
N ARG A 127 9.48 5.84 -0.99
CA ARG A 127 10.27 6.45 0.09
C ARG A 127 10.37 7.96 -0.04
N ARG A 128 10.76 8.46 -1.21
CA ARG A 128 10.87 9.90 -1.48
C ARG A 128 9.54 10.63 -1.23
N ILE A 129 8.43 10.06 -1.68
CA ILE A 129 7.10 10.64 -1.45
C ILE A 129 6.82 10.75 0.05
N ARG A 130 7.04 9.69 0.83
CA ARG A 130 6.78 9.73 2.27
C ARG A 130 7.72 10.67 3.03
N GLU A 131 8.96 10.81 2.60
CA GLU A 131 9.92 11.77 3.18
C GLU A 131 9.44 13.22 3.00
N VAL A 132 8.78 13.54 1.89
CA VAL A 132 8.27 14.90 1.60
C VAL A 132 6.86 15.11 2.14
N CYS A 133 5.96 14.16 1.92
CA CYS A 133 4.52 14.31 2.17
C CYS A 133 4.09 13.70 3.52
N GLY A 134 4.94 12.93 4.19
CA GLY A 134 4.65 12.21 5.44
C GLY A 134 3.87 10.90 5.23
N SER A 135 2.93 10.87 4.29
CA SER A 135 2.19 9.67 3.89
C SER A 135 1.85 9.69 2.41
N PHE A 136 1.51 8.54 1.83
CA PHE A 136 1.06 8.46 0.42
C PHE A 136 -0.24 9.23 0.18
N ASP A 137 -1.14 9.17 1.13
CA ASP A 137 -2.45 9.82 1.02
C ASP A 137 -2.43 11.33 1.20
N ASN A 138 -1.34 11.89 1.72
CA ASN A 138 -1.15 13.32 1.83
C ASN A 138 -0.49 13.94 0.60
N ALA A 139 0.06 13.12 -0.31
CA ALA A 139 0.72 13.59 -1.52
C ALA A 139 -0.27 14.36 -2.41
N THR A 140 0.11 15.56 -2.79
CA THR A 140 -0.63 16.38 -3.75
C THR A 140 -0.05 16.23 -5.15
N ILE A 141 -0.81 16.65 -6.17
CA ILE A 141 -0.33 16.70 -7.56
C ILE A 141 0.92 17.58 -7.67
N GLU A 142 0.97 18.67 -6.91
CA GLU A 142 2.11 19.60 -6.87
C GLU A 142 3.37 18.94 -6.32
N ASP A 143 3.23 18.19 -5.21
CA ASP A 143 4.33 17.42 -4.62
C ASP A 143 4.86 16.39 -5.61
N LEU A 144 3.96 15.61 -6.22
CA LEU A 144 4.36 14.59 -7.20
C LEU A 144 5.01 15.20 -8.43
N ARG A 145 4.51 16.33 -8.93
CA ARG A 145 5.12 17.05 -10.07
C ARG A 145 6.52 17.54 -9.74
N THR A 146 6.74 18.00 -8.51
CA THR A 146 8.07 18.45 -8.05
C THR A 146 9.03 17.27 -7.92
N LEU A 147 8.55 16.12 -7.40
CA LEU A 147 9.38 14.94 -7.21
C LEU A 147 9.67 14.19 -8.53
N PHE A 148 8.72 14.21 -9.47
CA PHE A 148 8.74 13.42 -10.73
C PHE A 148 8.36 14.30 -11.92
N PRO A 149 9.21 15.30 -12.29
CA PRO A 149 8.87 16.30 -13.30
C PRO A 149 8.70 15.71 -14.72
N ASP A 150 9.28 14.53 -14.98
CA ASP A 150 9.25 13.86 -16.27
C ASP A 150 8.03 12.93 -16.44
N VAL A 151 7.23 12.73 -15.38
CA VAL A 151 6.02 11.90 -15.43
C VAL A 151 4.85 12.71 -15.96
N GLU A 152 4.03 12.08 -16.80
CA GLU A 152 2.85 12.73 -17.38
C GLU A 152 1.89 13.24 -16.30
N CYS A 153 1.39 14.47 -16.49
CA CYS A 153 0.50 15.12 -15.52
C CYS A 153 -0.79 14.30 -15.29
N ALA A 154 -1.28 13.61 -16.31
CA ALA A 154 -2.46 12.75 -16.21
C ALA A 154 -2.24 11.60 -15.20
N THR A 155 -1.08 10.94 -15.24
CA THR A 155 -0.69 9.91 -14.27
C THR A 155 -0.63 10.46 -12.85
N LEU A 156 -0.02 11.64 -12.65
CA LEU A 156 0.08 12.27 -11.33
C LEU A 156 -1.30 12.65 -10.77
N ILE A 157 -2.19 13.16 -11.62
CA ILE A 157 -3.58 13.47 -11.24
C ILE A 157 -4.30 12.19 -10.81
N TRP A 158 -4.18 11.12 -11.58
CA TRP A 158 -4.84 9.85 -11.27
C TRP A 158 -4.35 9.26 -9.96
N LEU A 159 -3.03 9.25 -9.72
CA LEU A 159 -2.45 8.76 -8.46
C LEU A 159 -3.01 9.45 -7.21
N CYS A 160 -3.35 10.74 -7.30
CA CYS A 160 -3.93 11.50 -6.19
C CYS A 160 -5.45 11.32 -6.02
N GLN A 161 -6.15 10.69 -6.97
CA GLN A 161 -7.58 10.43 -6.85
C GLN A 161 -7.87 9.31 -5.84
N GLN A 162 -9.08 9.35 -5.26
CA GLN A 162 -9.56 8.29 -4.38
C GLN A 162 -9.61 6.97 -5.15
N PHE A 163 -9.10 5.90 -4.54
CA PHE A 163 -9.09 4.57 -5.14
C PHE A 163 -10.51 4.02 -5.32
N GLN A 164 -10.75 3.40 -6.45
CA GLN A 164 -12.03 2.78 -6.81
C GLN A 164 -11.80 1.28 -7.02
N ARG A 165 -12.10 0.48 -5.99
CA ARG A 165 -11.87 -0.97 -6.01
C ARG A 165 -12.60 -1.68 -7.14
N ASP A 166 -13.79 -1.19 -7.51
CA ASP A 166 -14.64 -1.77 -8.56
C ASP A 166 -14.31 -1.23 -9.97
N TRP A 167 -13.23 -0.46 -10.08
CA TRP A 167 -12.78 0.05 -11.37
C TRP A 167 -12.46 -1.10 -12.32
N GLN A 168 -12.95 -1.00 -13.55
CA GLN A 168 -12.69 -1.93 -14.63
C GLN A 168 -11.94 -1.21 -15.75
N ASP A 169 -11.08 -1.92 -16.46
CA ASP A 169 -10.50 -1.39 -17.70
C ASP A 169 -11.65 -0.99 -18.61
N GLY A 170 -11.73 0.31 -18.91
CA GLY A 170 -12.74 0.80 -19.86
C GLY A 170 -12.53 0.10 -21.21
N LEU A 171 -13.52 -0.68 -21.61
CA LEU A 171 -13.66 -1.18 -22.97
C LEU A 171 -13.97 -0.04 -23.92
#